data_fe1f0fd14d1d66d0905048a1f8a83561
#
_entry.id   fe1f0fd14d1d66d0905048a1f8a83561
#
_cell.length_a   1.000
_cell.length_b   1.000
_cell.length_c   1.000
_cell.angle_alpha   90.00
_cell.angle_beta   90.00
_cell.angle_gamma   90.00
#
_symmetry.space_group_name_H-M   'P 1'
#
loop_
_entity.id
_entity.type
_entity.pdbx_description
1 polymer ?
#
loop_
_entity_poly.entity_id
_entity_poly.type
_entity_poly.pdbx_seq_one_letter_code
_entity_poly.pdbx_strand_id
1 'polypeptide(L)'
;MDYYLLLRLGHIAGFILLGGGLLAVFVSELRAHATDDVHVFAEAAWYTAIFYDALVLPGALLVGLSGLLLIFELGLGFFEEPWLVGMWGLFLFEFVEGNTITRIEYRRTLRQSRKALAEGHLTPELRNQARNILGRFTHFLDVPLFGVIVYCGAMRPPAWGHVIVAILVAVAMAAALTFVVPRLARLWSTDDGLRRQT
;
A
#
# COMPACT_ATOMS: atom_id res chain seq x y z
N MET A 1 21.85 -18.69 -20.00
CA MET A 1 20.54 -18.37 -19.37
C MET A 1 19.97 -17.20 -20.17
N ASP A 2 18.76 -17.30 -20.66
CA ASP A 2 18.16 -16.27 -21.47
C ASP A 2 17.93 -15.01 -20.63
N TYR A 3 18.48 -13.86 -21.06
CA TYR A 3 18.40 -12.58 -20.35
C TYR A 3 16.94 -12.14 -20.11
N TYR A 4 16.09 -12.34 -21.12
CA TYR A 4 14.67 -12.07 -21.03
C TYR A 4 14.00 -12.86 -19.88
N LEU A 5 14.31 -14.17 -19.77
CA LEU A 5 13.75 -15.02 -18.71
C LEU A 5 14.17 -14.55 -17.32
N LEU A 6 15.41 -14.08 -17.18
CA LEU A 6 15.91 -13.53 -15.92
C LEU A 6 15.19 -12.24 -15.52
N LEU A 7 15.00 -11.32 -16.47
CA LEU A 7 14.26 -10.08 -16.25
C LEU A 7 12.80 -10.37 -15.87
N ARG A 8 12.17 -11.30 -16.56
CA ARG A 8 10.80 -11.72 -16.27
C ARG A 8 10.67 -12.34 -14.89
N LEU A 9 11.62 -13.19 -14.49
CA LEU A 9 11.65 -13.76 -13.14
C LEU A 9 11.80 -12.67 -12.07
N GLY A 10 12.73 -11.72 -12.27
CA GLY A 10 12.92 -10.59 -11.38
C GLY A 10 11.66 -9.72 -11.26
N HIS A 11 10.97 -9.49 -12.39
CA HIS A 11 9.72 -8.71 -12.42
C HIS A 11 8.61 -9.41 -11.62
N ILE A 12 8.43 -10.72 -11.80
CA ILE A 12 7.45 -11.52 -11.06
C ILE A 12 7.78 -11.54 -9.56
N ALA A 13 9.06 -11.76 -9.21
CA ALA A 13 9.49 -11.76 -7.81
C ALA A 13 9.26 -10.39 -7.15
N GLY A 14 9.62 -9.31 -7.84
CA GLY A 14 9.36 -7.94 -7.38
C GLY A 14 7.88 -7.66 -7.20
N PHE A 15 7.04 -8.13 -8.13
CA PHE A 15 5.59 -8.00 -8.05
C PHE A 15 5.01 -8.72 -6.82
N ILE A 16 5.47 -9.93 -6.51
CA ILE A 16 5.05 -10.69 -5.33
C ILE A 16 5.47 -9.96 -4.04
N LEU A 17 6.70 -9.45 -3.99
CA LEU A 17 7.20 -8.69 -2.83
C LEU A 17 6.42 -7.39 -2.64
N LEU A 18 6.22 -6.63 -3.70
CA LEU A 18 5.49 -5.35 -3.65
C LEU A 18 4.03 -5.58 -3.24
N GLY A 19 3.30 -6.45 -3.93
CA GLY A 19 1.89 -6.71 -3.64
C GLY A 19 1.67 -7.35 -2.27
N GLY A 20 2.49 -8.34 -1.90
CA GLY A 20 2.47 -8.94 -0.56
C GLY A 20 2.82 -7.93 0.54
N GLY A 21 3.80 -7.06 0.28
CA GLY A 21 4.19 -5.98 1.18
C GLY A 21 3.07 -4.95 1.39
N LEU A 22 2.43 -4.48 0.31
CA LEU A 22 1.29 -3.55 0.40
C LEU A 22 0.12 -4.14 1.19
N LEU A 23 -0.22 -5.42 0.96
CA LEU A 23 -1.26 -6.10 1.74
C LEU A 23 -0.88 -6.24 3.22
N ALA A 24 0.38 -6.56 3.52
CA ALA A 24 0.86 -6.66 4.89
C ALA A 24 0.82 -5.31 5.62
N VAL A 25 1.24 -4.23 4.95
CA VAL A 25 1.11 -2.85 5.44
C VAL A 25 -0.36 -2.52 5.70
N PHE A 26 -1.23 -2.76 4.72
CA PHE A 26 -2.67 -2.51 4.82
C PHE A 26 -3.29 -3.21 6.05
N VAL A 27 -3.02 -4.51 6.24
CA VAL A 27 -3.53 -5.27 7.40
C VAL A 27 -2.98 -4.72 8.72
N SER A 28 -1.70 -4.33 8.76
CA SER A 28 -1.08 -3.73 9.96
C SER A 28 -1.74 -2.40 10.31
N GLU A 29 -2.02 -1.55 9.33
CA GLU A 29 -2.75 -0.29 9.53
C GLU A 29 -4.18 -0.51 10.01
N LEU A 30 -4.90 -1.49 9.44
CA LEU A 30 -6.22 -1.88 9.94
C LEU A 30 -6.17 -2.20 11.44
N ARG A 31 -5.15 -2.94 11.86
CA ARG A 31 -4.96 -3.31 13.27
C ARG A 31 -4.69 -2.09 14.14
N ALA A 32 -3.85 -1.14 13.67
CA ALA A 32 -3.58 0.11 14.39
C ALA A 32 -4.83 0.98 14.54
N HIS A 33 -5.67 1.06 13.50
CA HIS A 33 -6.91 1.85 13.53
C HIS A 33 -8.02 1.21 14.39
N ALA A 34 -7.97 -0.10 14.62
CA ALA A 34 -8.98 -0.85 15.34
C ALA A 34 -8.74 -0.94 16.84
N THR A 35 -7.63 -0.41 17.38
CA THR A 35 -7.24 -0.60 18.77
C THR A 35 -7.10 0.71 19.53
N ASP A 36 -7.45 0.69 20.80
CA ASP A 36 -7.11 1.74 21.79
C ASP A 36 -5.99 1.26 22.75
N ASP A 37 -5.52 0.03 22.62
CA ASP A 37 -4.40 -0.53 23.39
C ASP A 37 -3.07 -0.04 22.80
N VAL A 38 -2.25 0.59 23.66
CA VAL A 38 -0.97 1.17 23.27
C VAL A 38 0.05 0.12 22.79
N HIS A 39 0.04 -1.08 23.37
CA HIS A 39 0.94 -2.16 22.97
C HIS A 39 0.59 -2.67 21.56
N VAL A 40 -0.69 -2.93 21.31
CA VAL A 40 -1.19 -3.38 20.03
C VAL A 40 -0.95 -2.32 18.94
N PHE A 41 -1.16 -1.04 19.26
CA PHE A 41 -0.89 0.06 18.35
C PHE A 41 0.60 0.16 18.01
N ALA A 42 1.48 0.09 19.01
CA ALA A 42 2.94 0.17 18.79
C ALA A 42 3.47 -1.01 17.98
N GLU A 43 2.94 -2.21 18.21
CA GLU A 43 3.27 -3.40 17.44
C GLU A 43 2.82 -3.25 15.98
N ALA A 44 1.58 -2.82 15.74
CA ALA A 44 1.05 -2.58 14.41
C ALA A 44 1.85 -1.51 13.65
N ALA A 45 2.19 -0.39 14.29
CA ALA A 45 3.04 0.65 13.70
C ALA A 45 4.46 0.15 13.37
N TRP A 46 4.99 -0.79 14.15
CA TRP A 46 6.26 -1.44 13.85
C TRP A 46 6.16 -2.34 12.63
N TYR A 47 5.11 -3.17 12.53
CA TYR A 47 4.88 -4.02 11.35
C TYR A 47 4.68 -3.19 10.08
N THR A 48 3.89 -2.11 10.14
CA THR A 48 3.71 -1.19 9.02
C THR A 48 5.05 -0.68 8.49
N ALA A 49 5.91 -0.16 9.39
CA ALA A 49 7.20 0.39 8.98
C ALA A 49 8.18 -0.67 8.44
N ILE A 50 8.23 -1.86 9.06
CA ILE A 50 9.16 -2.91 8.63
C ILE A 50 8.71 -3.57 7.32
N PHE A 51 7.41 -3.82 7.12
CA PHE A 51 6.92 -4.39 5.86
C PHE A 51 7.10 -3.41 4.71
N TYR A 52 6.94 -2.11 4.94
CA TYR A 52 7.23 -1.10 3.93
C TYR A 52 8.72 -1.13 3.54
N ASP A 53 9.62 -1.07 4.50
CA ASP A 53 11.07 -1.01 4.24
C ASP A 53 11.63 -2.34 3.71
N ALA A 54 11.10 -3.49 4.15
CA ALA A 54 11.65 -4.81 3.81
C ALA A 54 10.99 -5.50 2.61
N LEU A 55 9.75 -5.16 2.27
CA LEU A 55 9.01 -5.80 1.18
C LEU A 55 8.58 -4.80 0.10
N VAL A 56 7.90 -3.71 0.49
CA VAL A 56 7.34 -2.75 -0.49
C VAL A 56 8.46 -2.07 -1.26
N LEU A 57 9.43 -1.46 -0.57
CA LEU A 57 10.52 -0.73 -1.22
C LEU A 57 11.42 -1.62 -2.10
N PRO A 58 11.95 -2.77 -1.62
CA PRO A 58 12.74 -3.65 -2.47
C PRO A 58 11.92 -4.24 -3.62
N GLY A 59 10.64 -4.58 -3.39
CA GLY A 59 9.73 -5.06 -4.41
C GLY A 59 9.50 -4.02 -5.50
N ALA A 60 9.24 -2.76 -5.13
CA ALA A 60 9.06 -1.66 -6.07
C ALA A 60 10.32 -1.40 -6.91
N LEU A 61 11.50 -1.39 -6.28
CA LEU A 61 12.77 -1.24 -7.01
C LEU A 61 12.97 -2.38 -8.00
N LEU A 62 12.72 -3.62 -7.59
CA LEU A 62 12.89 -4.79 -8.45
C LEU A 62 11.89 -4.79 -9.61
N VAL A 63 10.60 -4.47 -9.36
CA VAL A 63 9.57 -4.32 -10.41
C VAL A 63 9.92 -3.19 -11.37
N GLY A 64 10.29 -2.02 -10.83
CA GLY A 64 10.61 -0.84 -11.64
C GLY A 64 11.81 -1.07 -12.55
N LEU A 65 12.93 -1.56 -12.00
CA LEU A 65 14.14 -1.81 -12.78
C LEU A 65 13.94 -2.92 -13.82
N SER A 66 13.41 -4.06 -13.41
CA SER A 66 13.17 -5.17 -14.34
C SER A 66 12.11 -4.82 -15.39
N GLY A 67 11.05 -4.08 -15.01
CA GLY A 67 10.03 -3.63 -15.94
C GLY A 67 10.57 -2.64 -16.99
N LEU A 68 11.43 -1.71 -16.56
CA LEU A 68 12.11 -0.80 -17.49
C LEU A 68 12.96 -1.56 -18.51
N LEU A 69 13.76 -2.52 -18.04
CA LEU A 69 14.60 -3.34 -18.90
C LEU A 69 13.78 -4.23 -19.84
N LEU A 70 12.62 -4.75 -19.38
CA LEU A 70 11.70 -5.51 -20.22
C LEU A 70 11.07 -4.66 -21.33
N ILE A 71 10.79 -3.37 -21.11
CA ILE A 71 10.29 -2.47 -22.15
C ILE A 71 11.33 -2.35 -23.27
N PHE A 72 12.61 -2.14 -22.92
CA PHE A 72 13.70 -2.07 -23.91
C PHE A 72 13.90 -3.41 -24.64
N GLU A 73 13.92 -4.52 -23.90
CA GLU A 73 14.10 -5.85 -24.48
C GLU A 73 12.98 -6.23 -25.47
N LEU A 74 11.76 -5.81 -25.19
CA LEU A 74 10.59 -6.08 -26.03
C LEU A 74 10.41 -5.04 -27.16
N GLY A 75 11.26 -4.01 -27.22
CA GLY A 75 11.17 -2.95 -28.24
C GLY A 75 9.87 -2.13 -28.14
N LEU A 76 9.28 -1.99 -26.96
CA LEU A 76 8.05 -1.24 -26.78
C LEU A 76 8.33 0.26 -26.75
N GLY A 77 7.54 1.03 -27.51
CA GLY A 77 7.56 2.50 -27.46
C GLY A 77 6.94 2.99 -26.15
N PHE A 78 7.71 3.72 -25.35
CA PHE A 78 7.35 4.11 -23.98
C PHE A 78 6.06 4.93 -23.89
N PHE A 79 5.76 5.73 -24.93
CA PHE A 79 4.61 6.64 -24.98
C PHE A 79 3.58 6.27 -26.05
N GLU A 80 3.75 5.15 -26.72
CA GLU A 80 2.88 4.75 -27.83
C GLU A 80 1.59 4.08 -27.36
N GLU A 81 1.67 3.37 -26.22
CA GLU A 81 0.58 2.56 -25.71
C GLU A 81 -0.06 3.15 -24.45
N PRO A 82 -1.37 3.44 -24.43
CA PRO A 82 -2.07 4.00 -23.25
C PRO A 82 -1.88 3.20 -21.97
N TRP A 83 -1.91 1.86 -22.06
CA TRP A 83 -1.71 0.98 -20.92
C TRP A 83 -0.32 1.11 -20.31
N LEU A 84 0.71 1.26 -21.14
CA LEU A 84 2.09 1.37 -20.69
C LEU A 84 2.34 2.70 -20.01
N VAL A 85 1.85 3.79 -20.62
CA VAL A 85 1.94 5.14 -20.03
C VAL A 85 1.16 5.20 -18.70
N GLY A 86 -0.06 4.66 -18.67
CA GLY A 86 -0.88 4.60 -17.45
C GLY A 86 -0.21 3.80 -16.35
N MET A 87 0.30 2.62 -16.66
CA MET A 87 1.01 1.76 -15.71
C MET A 87 2.24 2.45 -15.11
N TRP A 88 3.12 3.00 -15.96
CA TRP A 88 4.33 3.68 -15.48
C TRP A 88 4.03 4.99 -14.78
N GLY A 89 3.07 5.76 -15.26
CA GLY A 89 2.65 7.00 -14.62
C GLY A 89 2.15 6.76 -13.20
N LEU A 90 1.28 5.78 -13.01
CA LEU A 90 0.79 5.38 -11.69
C LEU A 90 1.92 4.81 -10.82
N PHE A 91 2.76 3.93 -11.37
CA PHE A 91 3.87 3.35 -10.62
C PHE A 91 4.84 4.43 -10.13
N LEU A 92 5.23 5.38 -10.97
CA LEU A 92 6.11 6.48 -10.57
C LEU A 92 5.45 7.40 -9.55
N PHE A 93 4.16 7.70 -9.72
CA PHE A 93 3.41 8.49 -8.76
C PHE A 93 3.42 7.82 -7.37
N GLU A 94 3.02 6.55 -7.27
CA GLU A 94 3.04 5.76 -6.04
C GLU A 94 4.45 5.62 -5.45
N PHE A 95 5.45 5.39 -6.30
CA PHE A 95 6.84 5.26 -5.85
C PHE A 95 7.38 6.56 -5.24
N VAL A 96 7.09 7.71 -5.85
CA VAL A 96 7.53 9.02 -5.34
C VAL A 96 6.75 9.38 -4.08
N GLU A 97 5.43 9.29 -4.10
CA GLU A 97 4.58 9.55 -2.94
C GLU A 97 4.96 8.66 -1.77
N GLY A 98 5.01 7.37 -2.00
CA GLY A 98 5.32 6.36 -0.99
C GLY A 98 6.67 6.57 -0.30
N ASN A 99 7.70 7.01 -1.03
CA ASN A 99 9.03 7.23 -0.45
C ASN A 99 9.22 8.63 0.15
N THR A 100 8.46 9.64 -0.28
CA THR A 100 8.62 11.02 0.18
C THR A 100 7.61 11.39 1.26
N ILE A 101 6.41 10.83 1.26
CA ILE A 101 5.33 11.14 2.20
C ILE A 101 5.06 9.94 3.11
N THR A 102 4.53 8.87 2.56
CA THR A 102 4.03 7.70 3.30
C THR A 102 5.10 7.05 4.18
N ARG A 103 6.30 6.79 3.64
CA ARG A 103 7.42 6.20 4.41
C ARG A 103 7.87 7.08 5.57
N ILE A 104 7.91 8.40 5.37
CA ILE A 104 8.29 9.35 6.43
C ILE A 104 7.23 9.33 7.54
N GLU A 105 5.97 9.25 7.17
CA GLU A 105 4.85 9.20 8.10
C GLU A 105 4.85 7.91 8.92
N TYR A 106 5.08 6.75 8.32
CA TYR A 106 5.23 5.48 9.03
C TYR A 106 6.38 5.49 10.04
N ARG A 107 7.54 6.02 9.65
CA ARG A 107 8.67 6.16 10.57
C ARG A 107 8.41 7.15 11.70
N ARG A 108 7.65 8.22 11.43
CA ARG A 108 7.21 9.18 12.45
C ARG A 108 6.24 8.51 13.43
N THR A 109 5.21 7.83 12.94
CA THR A 109 4.24 7.09 13.74
C THR A 109 4.91 6.04 14.61
N LEU A 110 5.87 5.28 14.07
CA LEU A 110 6.66 4.31 14.83
C LEU A 110 7.45 4.97 15.98
N ARG A 111 8.07 6.13 15.75
CA ARG A 111 8.78 6.85 16.82
C ARG A 111 7.84 7.35 17.91
N GLN A 112 6.67 7.86 17.52
CA GLN A 112 5.67 8.36 18.45
C GLN A 112 5.02 7.22 19.25
N SER A 113 4.74 6.08 18.60
CA SER A 113 4.18 4.91 19.28
C SER A 113 5.11 4.32 20.34
N ARG A 114 6.45 4.35 20.10
CA ARG A 114 7.43 3.94 21.11
C ARG A 114 7.45 4.86 22.33
N LYS A 115 7.24 6.17 22.15
CA LYS A 115 7.10 7.12 23.27
C LYS A 115 5.81 6.87 24.04
N ALA A 116 4.69 6.72 23.35
CA ALA A 116 3.40 6.40 23.95
C ALA A 116 3.44 5.08 24.73
N LEU A 117 4.19 4.08 24.24
CA LEU A 117 4.39 2.82 24.95
C LEU A 117 5.15 3.01 26.27
N ALA A 118 6.18 3.87 26.29
CA ALA A 118 6.91 4.20 27.51
C ALA A 118 6.04 4.99 28.52
N GLU A 119 5.08 5.78 28.05
CA GLU A 119 4.12 6.53 28.85
C GLU A 119 2.91 5.70 29.30
N GLY A 120 2.72 4.51 28.71
CA GLY A 120 1.64 3.59 29.03
C GLY A 120 0.27 3.95 28.47
N HIS A 121 0.16 4.96 27.59
CA HIS A 121 -1.09 5.39 26.98
C HIS A 121 -0.90 6.01 25.60
N LEU A 122 -1.93 5.92 24.74
CA LEU A 122 -1.95 6.60 23.45
C LEU A 122 -2.15 8.10 23.65
N THR A 123 -1.24 8.90 23.08
CA THR A 123 -1.36 10.36 23.12
C THR A 123 -2.53 10.84 22.28
N PRO A 124 -3.14 12.00 22.60
CA PRO A 124 -4.23 12.59 21.79
C PRO A 124 -3.80 12.82 20.33
N GLU A 125 -2.53 13.18 20.09
CA GLU A 125 -1.98 13.42 18.76
C GLU A 125 -1.99 12.13 17.92
N LEU A 126 -1.53 11.00 18.47
CA LEU A 126 -1.55 9.71 17.81
C LEU A 126 -2.98 9.25 17.50
N ARG A 127 -3.91 9.46 18.44
CA ARG A 127 -5.33 9.16 18.21
C ARG A 127 -5.92 9.99 17.09
N ASN A 128 -5.60 11.28 17.04
CA ASN A 128 -6.08 12.19 16.00
C ASN A 128 -5.48 11.84 14.64
N GLN A 129 -4.19 11.50 14.59
CA GLN A 129 -3.53 11.03 13.37
C GLN A 129 -4.18 9.75 12.84
N ALA A 130 -4.40 8.75 13.71
CA ALA A 130 -5.10 7.52 13.33
C ALA A 130 -6.56 7.75 12.88
N ARG A 131 -7.21 8.84 13.31
CA ARG A 131 -8.58 9.20 12.90
C ARG A 131 -8.66 10.13 11.69
N ASN A 132 -7.53 10.58 11.17
CA ASN A 132 -7.51 11.48 10.01
C ASN A 132 -8.07 10.76 8.76
N ILE A 133 -9.19 11.26 8.25
CA ILE A 133 -9.89 10.67 7.10
C ILE A 133 -9.04 10.77 5.83
N LEU A 134 -8.35 11.90 5.64
CA LEU A 134 -7.50 12.09 4.45
C LEU A 134 -6.31 11.14 4.46
N GLY A 135 -5.60 10.99 5.59
CA GLY A 135 -4.50 10.04 5.73
C GLY A 135 -4.95 8.60 5.48
N ARG A 136 -6.12 8.19 6.02
CA ARG A 136 -6.69 6.87 5.74
C ARG A 136 -7.05 6.66 4.28
N PHE A 137 -7.60 7.69 3.63
CA PHE A 137 -7.95 7.62 2.21
C PHE A 137 -6.71 7.40 1.35
N THR A 138 -5.62 8.16 1.57
CA THR A 138 -4.36 7.99 0.84
C THR A 138 -3.79 6.60 1.02
N HIS A 139 -3.69 6.10 2.25
CA HIS A 139 -3.18 4.76 2.53
C HIS A 139 -4.06 3.63 1.97
N PHE A 140 -5.40 3.82 1.96
CA PHE A 140 -6.30 2.83 1.36
C PHE A 140 -6.35 2.91 -0.16
N LEU A 141 -5.75 3.93 -0.76
CA LEU A 141 -5.66 4.10 -2.20
C LEU A 141 -4.55 3.23 -2.82
N ASP A 142 -3.45 2.97 -2.08
CA ASP A 142 -2.27 2.25 -2.57
C ASP A 142 -2.63 0.87 -3.15
N VAL A 143 -3.42 0.07 -2.43
CA VAL A 143 -3.80 -1.29 -2.86
C VAL A 143 -4.70 -1.28 -4.11
N PRO A 144 -5.78 -0.46 -4.20
CA PRO A 144 -6.56 -0.30 -5.43
C PRO A 144 -5.75 0.23 -6.62
N LEU A 145 -4.86 1.23 -6.43
CA LEU A 145 -4.02 1.74 -7.52
C LEU A 145 -2.99 0.71 -7.98
N PHE A 146 -2.41 -0.05 -7.06
CA PHE A 146 -1.61 -1.22 -7.43
C PHE A 146 -2.41 -2.19 -8.29
N GLY A 147 -3.69 -2.43 -7.99
CA GLY A 147 -4.60 -3.22 -8.82
C GLY A 147 -4.77 -2.65 -10.23
N VAL A 148 -4.81 -1.32 -10.40
CA VAL A 148 -4.85 -0.66 -11.73
C VAL A 148 -3.54 -0.87 -12.48
N ILE A 149 -2.39 -0.76 -11.81
CA ILE A 149 -1.08 -1.04 -12.42
C ILE A 149 -1.04 -2.47 -12.96
N VAL A 150 -1.52 -3.45 -12.16
CA VAL A 150 -1.64 -4.85 -12.56
C VAL A 150 -2.58 -5.03 -13.76
N TYR A 151 -3.75 -4.40 -13.71
CA TYR A 151 -4.72 -4.43 -14.80
C TYR A 151 -4.10 -3.90 -16.11
N CYS A 152 -3.42 -2.77 -16.07
CA CYS A 152 -2.73 -2.21 -17.23
C CYS A 152 -1.69 -3.19 -17.80
N GLY A 153 -0.83 -3.75 -16.96
CA GLY A 153 0.21 -4.69 -17.39
C GLY A 153 -0.31 -6.03 -17.91
N ALA A 154 -1.37 -6.57 -17.29
CA ALA A 154 -1.93 -7.87 -17.63
C ALA A 154 -2.88 -7.81 -18.84
N MET A 155 -3.78 -6.81 -18.88
CA MET A 155 -4.84 -6.70 -19.87
C MET A 155 -4.48 -5.82 -21.06
N ARG A 156 -3.46 -4.95 -20.93
CA ARG A 156 -2.97 -4.04 -21.98
C ARG A 156 -4.09 -3.28 -22.68
N PRO A 157 -4.95 -2.52 -21.95
CA PRO A 157 -6.10 -1.87 -22.56
C PRO A 157 -5.67 -0.88 -23.66
N PRO A 158 -6.29 -0.94 -24.85
CA PRO A 158 -5.82 -0.17 -26.01
C PRO A 158 -6.21 1.30 -25.96
N ALA A 159 -7.13 1.70 -25.09
CA ALA A 159 -7.67 3.05 -25.06
C ALA A 159 -7.57 3.67 -23.65
N TRP A 160 -7.30 4.98 -23.60
CA TRP A 160 -7.25 5.76 -22.37
C TRP A 160 -8.51 5.66 -21.51
N GLY A 161 -9.69 5.52 -22.15
CA GLY A 161 -10.95 5.39 -21.43
C GLY A 161 -10.95 4.24 -20.42
N HIS A 162 -10.34 3.10 -20.74
CA HIS A 162 -10.24 1.95 -19.83
C HIS A 162 -9.32 2.26 -18.64
N VAL A 163 -8.20 2.93 -18.87
CA VAL A 163 -7.26 3.31 -17.80
C VAL A 163 -7.93 4.30 -16.84
N ILE A 164 -8.60 5.31 -17.39
CA ILE A 164 -9.32 6.33 -16.59
C ILE A 164 -10.43 5.69 -15.75
N VAL A 165 -11.25 4.82 -16.36
CA VAL A 165 -12.31 4.10 -15.63
C VAL A 165 -11.72 3.23 -14.51
N ALA A 166 -10.60 2.53 -14.76
CA ALA A 166 -9.95 1.73 -13.74
C ALA A 166 -9.45 2.58 -12.55
N ILE A 167 -8.87 3.76 -12.82
CA ILE A 167 -8.46 4.73 -11.79
C ILE A 167 -9.67 5.23 -10.99
N LEU A 168 -10.77 5.60 -11.66
CA LEU A 168 -11.98 6.05 -10.99
C LEU A 168 -12.57 4.96 -10.08
N VAL A 169 -12.55 3.70 -10.54
CA VAL A 169 -12.96 2.55 -9.72
C VAL A 169 -12.05 2.40 -8.51
N ALA A 170 -10.72 2.51 -8.67
CA ALA A 170 -9.77 2.43 -7.57
C ALA A 170 -10.01 3.53 -6.52
N VAL A 171 -10.24 4.78 -6.96
CA VAL A 171 -10.58 5.91 -6.08
C VAL A 171 -11.90 5.66 -5.33
N ALA A 172 -12.94 5.16 -6.03
CA ALA A 172 -14.22 4.81 -5.41
C ALA A 172 -14.06 3.68 -4.38
N MET A 173 -13.23 2.65 -4.68
CA MET A 173 -12.91 1.59 -3.73
C MET A 173 -12.17 2.12 -2.49
N ALA A 174 -11.16 2.98 -2.67
CA ALA A 174 -10.44 3.60 -1.56
C ALA A 174 -11.38 4.44 -0.67
N ALA A 175 -12.28 5.21 -1.29
CA ALA A 175 -13.31 5.97 -0.58
C ALA A 175 -14.23 5.04 0.22
N ALA A 176 -14.72 3.96 -0.40
CA ALA A 176 -15.56 2.97 0.28
C ALA A 176 -14.82 2.32 1.48
N LEU A 177 -13.57 1.89 1.28
CA LEU A 177 -12.73 1.31 2.34
C LEU A 177 -12.54 2.29 3.50
N THR A 178 -12.32 3.57 3.22
CA THR A 178 -12.13 4.62 4.24
C THR A 178 -13.31 4.72 5.21
N PHE A 179 -14.54 4.48 4.74
CA PHE A 179 -15.75 4.54 5.57
C PHE A 179 -16.18 3.18 6.13
N VAL A 180 -16.01 2.10 5.36
CA VAL A 180 -16.49 0.75 5.73
C VAL A 180 -15.57 0.10 6.76
N VAL A 181 -14.26 0.16 6.52
CA VAL A 181 -13.28 -0.54 7.33
C VAL A 181 -13.32 -0.15 8.82
N PRO A 182 -13.36 1.12 9.22
CA PRO A 182 -13.44 1.48 10.64
C PRO A 182 -14.73 1.03 11.33
N ARG A 183 -15.81 0.82 10.55
CA ARG A 183 -17.06 0.28 11.08
C ARG A 183 -16.95 -1.21 11.36
N LEU A 184 -16.38 -1.98 10.42
CA LEU A 184 -16.15 -3.41 10.60
C LEU A 184 -15.15 -3.70 11.72
N ALA A 185 -14.05 -2.93 11.81
CA ALA A 185 -13.06 -3.07 12.85
C ALA A 185 -13.64 -2.89 14.26
N ARG A 186 -14.59 -1.95 14.43
CA ARG A 186 -15.29 -1.76 15.71
C ARG A 186 -16.20 -2.93 16.07
N LEU A 187 -16.87 -3.56 15.12
CA LEU A 187 -17.70 -4.73 15.36
C LEU A 187 -16.88 -5.92 15.88
N TRP A 188 -15.68 -6.13 15.34
CA TRP A 188 -14.79 -7.20 15.77
C TRP A 188 -14.18 -6.95 17.17
N SER A 189 -13.89 -5.69 17.52
CA SER A 189 -13.34 -5.36 18.86
C SER A 189 -14.38 -5.54 20.00
N THR A 190 -15.67 -5.36 19.72
CA THR A 190 -16.74 -5.59 20.70
C THR A 190 -16.98 -7.07 20.99
N ASP A 191 -16.82 -7.95 20.00
CA ASP A 191 -16.94 -9.40 20.17
C ASP A 191 -15.82 -10.00 21.05
N ASP A 192 -14.59 -9.50 20.93
CA ASP A 192 -13.47 -9.93 21.79
C ASP A 192 -13.65 -9.51 23.26
N GLY A 193 -14.36 -8.42 23.51
CA GLY A 193 -14.72 -7.97 24.86
C GLY A 193 -15.70 -8.93 25.57
N LEU A 194 -16.65 -9.48 24.84
CA LEU A 194 -17.62 -10.45 25.37
C LEU A 194 -17.00 -11.82 25.66
N ARG A 195 -16.03 -12.26 24.85
CA ARG A 195 -15.33 -13.55 25.05
C ARG A 195 -14.36 -13.57 26.24
N ARG A 196 -13.90 -12.41 26.70
CA ARG A 196 -13.01 -12.31 27.89
C ARG A 196 -13.78 -12.26 29.23
N GLN A 197 -15.11 -12.19 29.19
CA GLN A 197 -15.98 -12.16 30.38
C GLN A 197 -16.66 -13.51 30.66
N THR A 198 -16.46 -14.51 29.80
CA THR A 198 -16.89 -15.90 29.96
C THR A 198 -15.71 -16.80 30.25
#